data_f50fe35cc50257d0bec70591cf5794ed
#
_entry.id   f50fe35cc50257d0bec70591cf5794ed
#
_cell.length_a   1.000
_cell.length_b   1.000
_cell.length_c   1.000
_cell.angle_alpha   90.00
_cell.angle_beta   90.00
_cell.angle_gamma   90.00
#
_symmetry.space_group_name_H-M   'P 1'
#
loop_
_entity.id
_entity.type
_entity.pdbx_description
1 polymer ?
#
loop_
_entity_poly.entity_id
_entity_poly.type
_entity_poly.pdbx_seq_one_letter_code
_entity_poly.pdbx_strand_id
1 'polypeptide(L)'
;QAGHQLDFFTGDARMLRDRIARVLPDWSSSVPGYHAVLGMYAFGLEESGDYLHGERVGREAVSLQPDDAWAQHAVAHVLEMQGRREEGIAWMRGNPAWQQDSMLAVHNWWHLALHYLEHEDFETVLALYDGPIDGHQGSLAMELIDASSLLWRLQLRGVDVGNRWTGVAERWAAMANDGRYAFNDFHAAMAFACSGRTDLLDGLSEAQRRACQQ
;
A
#
# COMPACT_ATOMS: atom_id res chain seq x y z
N GLN A 1 -13.11 8.93 -10.62
CA GLN A 1 -12.49 8.40 -9.40
C GLN A 1 -13.22 7.16 -8.88
N ALA A 2 -14.55 7.20 -8.61
CA ALA A 2 -15.30 6.05 -8.07
C ALA A 2 -15.17 4.77 -8.91
N GLY A 3 -15.22 4.86 -10.25
CA GLY A 3 -15.01 3.72 -11.13
C GLY A 3 -13.62 3.13 -11.06
N HIS A 4 -12.60 3.95 -10.90
CA HIS A 4 -11.21 3.50 -10.70
C HIS A 4 -11.04 2.76 -9.37
N GLN A 5 -11.65 3.26 -8.29
CA GLN A 5 -11.66 2.57 -7.01
C GLN A 5 -12.38 1.22 -7.08
N LEU A 6 -13.52 1.14 -7.80
CA LEU A 6 -14.22 -0.11 -8.01
C LEU A 6 -13.34 -1.13 -8.74
N ASP A 7 -12.69 -0.72 -9.83
CA ASP A 7 -11.78 -1.59 -10.59
C ASP A 7 -10.62 -2.09 -9.72
N PHE A 8 -10.08 -1.24 -8.84
CA PHE A 8 -9.06 -1.61 -7.86
C PHE A 8 -9.56 -2.70 -6.90
N PHE A 9 -10.69 -2.49 -6.23
CA PHE A 9 -11.23 -3.45 -5.26
C PHE A 9 -11.72 -4.76 -5.89
N THR A 10 -12.01 -4.76 -7.18
CA THR A 10 -12.36 -5.98 -7.93
C THR A 10 -11.16 -6.67 -8.57
N GLY A 11 -9.95 -6.08 -8.47
CA GLY A 11 -8.72 -6.61 -9.04
C GLY A 11 -8.67 -6.55 -10.57
N ASP A 12 -9.45 -5.63 -11.19
CA ASP A 12 -9.47 -5.48 -12.65
C ASP A 12 -8.39 -4.49 -13.13
N ALA A 13 -7.15 -4.96 -13.15
CA ALA A 13 -5.98 -4.16 -13.57
C ALA A 13 -6.14 -3.54 -14.97
N ARG A 14 -6.81 -4.26 -15.89
CA ARG A 14 -7.04 -3.73 -17.25
C ARG A 14 -8.02 -2.57 -17.23
N MET A 15 -9.09 -2.68 -16.44
CA MET A 15 -10.06 -1.58 -16.34
C MET A 15 -9.51 -0.38 -15.57
N LEU A 16 -8.60 -0.58 -14.62
CA LEU A 16 -7.85 0.53 -13.99
C LEU A 16 -7.20 1.42 -15.06
N ARG A 17 -6.55 0.83 -16.04
CA ARG A 17 -5.91 1.53 -17.16
C ARG A 17 -6.94 2.02 -18.18
N ASP A 18 -7.75 1.12 -18.73
CA ASP A 18 -8.55 1.37 -19.94
C ASP A 18 -9.71 2.35 -19.68
N ARG A 19 -10.23 2.38 -18.45
CA ARG A 19 -11.25 3.37 -18.06
C ARG A 19 -10.70 4.78 -18.12
N ILE A 20 -9.48 4.99 -17.62
CA ILE A 20 -8.84 6.31 -17.65
C ILE A 20 -8.37 6.65 -19.05
N ALA A 21 -7.76 5.72 -19.78
CA ALA A 21 -7.32 5.91 -21.15
C ALA A 21 -8.44 6.44 -22.08
N ARG A 22 -9.68 5.97 -21.87
CA ARG A 22 -10.84 6.40 -22.68
C ARG A 22 -11.24 7.86 -22.44
N VAL A 23 -11.07 8.38 -21.24
CA VAL A 23 -11.47 9.74 -20.90
C VAL A 23 -10.31 10.74 -20.98
N LEU A 24 -9.09 10.25 -20.96
CA LEU A 24 -7.89 11.09 -20.96
C LEU A 24 -7.81 12.08 -22.13
N PRO A 25 -8.25 11.75 -23.37
CA PRO A 25 -8.24 12.70 -24.50
C PRO A 25 -9.10 13.95 -24.27
N ASP A 26 -10.10 13.88 -23.38
CA ASP A 26 -10.97 15.00 -23.02
C ASP A 26 -10.39 15.88 -21.90
N TRP A 27 -9.22 15.50 -21.38
CA TRP A 27 -8.53 16.18 -20.27
C TRP A 27 -7.26 16.87 -20.75
N SER A 28 -6.95 17.99 -20.11
CA SER A 28 -5.71 18.73 -20.36
C SER A 28 -5.27 19.50 -19.12
N SER A 29 -4.08 20.04 -19.12
CA SER A 29 -3.55 20.83 -18.01
C SER A 29 -4.39 22.08 -17.65
N SER A 30 -5.30 22.50 -18.53
CA SER A 30 -6.25 23.58 -18.26
C SER A 30 -7.46 23.15 -17.42
N VAL A 31 -7.68 21.84 -17.25
CA VAL A 31 -8.80 21.29 -16.47
C VAL A 31 -8.34 21.01 -15.04
N PRO A 32 -8.96 21.61 -14.02
CA PRO A 32 -8.62 21.32 -12.62
C PRO A 32 -8.70 19.82 -12.31
N GLY A 33 -7.68 19.29 -11.61
CA GLY A 33 -7.63 17.86 -11.29
C GLY A 33 -7.02 16.98 -12.40
N TYR A 34 -6.47 17.55 -13.47
CA TYR A 34 -5.81 16.78 -14.52
C TYR A 34 -4.69 15.89 -13.98
N HIS A 35 -3.89 16.39 -13.00
CA HIS A 35 -2.87 15.59 -12.32
C HIS A 35 -3.44 14.29 -11.72
N ALA A 36 -4.61 14.36 -11.08
CA ALA A 36 -5.24 13.19 -10.47
C ALA A 36 -5.69 12.15 -11.51
N VAL A 37 -6.11 12.61 -12.70
CA VAL A 37 -6.42 11.70 -13.83
C VAL A 37 -5.14 11.05 -14.34
N LEU A 38 -4.04 11.79 -14.44
CA LEU A 38 -2.73 11.24 -14.80
C LEU A 38 -2.24 10.24 -13.75
N GLY A 39 -2.39 10.54 -12.45
CA GLY A 39 -2.02 9.63 -11.35
C GLY A 39 -2.79 8.31 -11.41
N MET A 40 -4.11 8.37 -11.63
CA MET A 40 -4.93 7.16 -11.82
C MET A 40 -4.52 6.38 -13.08
N TYR A 41 -4.14 7.08 -14.16
CA TYR A 41 -3.66 6.42 -15.38
C TYR A 41 -2.31 5.76 -15.17
N ALA A 42 -1.39 6.44 -14.49
CA ALA A 42 -0.07 5.92 -14.15
C ALA A 42 -0.16 4.62 -13.35
N PHE A 43 -1.04 4.58 -12.35
CA PHE A 43 -1.30 3.39 -11.56
C PHE A 43 -1.89 2.25 -12.41
N GLY A 44 -2.88 2.52 -13.25
CA GLY A 44 -3.44 1.51 -14.15
C GLY A 44 -2.45 0.98 -15.18
N LEU A 45 -1.50 1.80 -15.65
CA LEU A 45 -0.39 1.37 -16.52
C LEU A 45 0.56 0.44 -15.77
N GLU A 46 0.95 0.80 -14.55
CA GLU A 46 1.81 0.02 -13.68
C GLU A 46 1.20 -1.35 -13.40
N GLU A 47 -0.04 -1.40 -12.93
CA GLU A 47 -0.79 -2.63 -12.66
C GLU A 47 -1.00 -3.52 -13.90
N SER A 48 -0.88 -2.95 -15.10
CA SER A 48 -0.92 -3.66 -16.38
C SER A 48 0.46 -4.03 -16.92
N GLY A 49 1.54 -3.72 -16.18
CA GLY A 49 2.92 -4.04 -16.55
C GLY A 49 3.56 -3.05 -17.55
N ASP A 50 2.92 -1.93 -17.87
CA ASP A 50 3.51 -0.88 -18.74
C ASP A 50 4.27 0.15 -17.89
N TYR A 51 5.35 -0.31 -17.27
CA TYR A 51 6.15 0.47 -16.32
C TYR A 51 6.75 1.75 -16.92
N LEU A 52 7.21 1.69 -18.17
CA LEU A 52 7.85 2.84 -18.82
C LEU A 52 6.87 4.02 -18.96
N HIS A 53 5.66 3.73 -19.44
CA HIS A 53 4.63 4.76 -19.58
C HIS A 53 4.07 5.17 -18.22
N GLY A 54 3.86 4.21 -17.29
CA GLY A 54 3.40 4.48 -15.94
C GLY A 54 4.29 5.45 -15.20
N GLU A 55 5.62 5.23 -15.24
CA GLU A 55 6.60 6.14 -14.64
C GLU A 55 6.53 7.53 -15.23
N ARG A 56 6.54 7.63 -16.57
CA ARG A 56 6.51 8.93 -17.27
C ARG A 56 5.28 9.73 -16.87
N VAL A 57 4.10 9.11 -16.92
CA VAL A 57 2.82 9.77 -16.61
C VAL A 57 2.72 10.12 -15.13
N GLY A 58 3.17 9.25 -14.23
CA GLY A 58 3.17 9.52 -12.79
C GLY A 58 4.10 10.69 -12.42
N ARG A 59 5.31 10.74 -13.01
CA ARG A 59 6.22 11.87 -12.80
C ARG A 59 5.66 13.18 -13.35
N GLU A 60 4.96 13.16 -14.48
CA GLU A 60 4.24 14.32 -15.01
C GLU A 60 3.17 14.79 -14.02
N ALA A 61 2.35 13.88 -13.48
CA ALA A 61 1.33 14.21 -12.48
C ALA A 61 1.92 14.90 -11.25
N VAL A 62 3.00 14.34 -10.68
CA VAL A 62 3.69 14.92 -9.51
C VAL A 62 4.34 16.27 -9.86
N SER A 63 4.82 16.47 -11.08
CA SER A 63 5.37 17.77 -11.49
C SER A 63 4.30 18.86 -11.56
N LEU A 64 3.05 18.50 -11.87
CA LEU A 64 1.89 19.41 -11.89
C LEU A 64 1.35 19.67 -10.49
N GLN A 65 1.37 18.67 -9.64
CA GLN A 65 0.84 18.71 -8.28
C GLN A 65 1.73 17.89 -7.34
N PRO A 66 2.71 18.50 -6.65
CA PRO A 66 3.67 17.78 -5.82
C PRO A 66 3.07 17.01 -4.64
N ASP A 67 1.90 17.40 -4.13
CA ASP A 67 1.17 16.71 -3.06
C ASP A 67 0.22 15.62 -3.56
N ASP A 68 0.23 15.29 -4.87
CA ASP A 68 -0.51 14.15 -5.40
C ASP A 68 0.12 12.83 -4.91
N ALA A 69 -0.31 12.42 -3.72
CA ALA A 69 0.19 11.20 -3.08
C ALA A 69 -0.13 9.92 -3.87
N TRP A 70 -1.20 9.91 -4.68
CA TRP A 70 -1.55 8.78 -5.53
C TRP A 70 -0.58 8.64 -6.72
N ALA A 71 -0.25 9.75 -7.38
CA ALA A 71 0.73 9.75 -8.45
C ALA A 71 2.15 9.42 -7.94
N GLN A 72 2.51 9.94 -6.74
CA GLN A 72 3.76 9.61 -6.06
C GLN A 72 3.86 8.09 -5.81
N HIS A 73 2.79 7.48 -5.29
CA HIS A 73 2.63 6.07 -5.04
C HIS A 73 2.77 5.22 -6.32
N ALA A 74 2.11 5.61 -7.42
CA ALA A 74 2.18 4.89 -8.69
C ALA A 74 3.63 4.76 -9.20
N VAL A 75 4.43 5.83 -9.08
CA VAL A 75 5.85 5.78 -9.46
C VAL A 75 6.66 4.93 -8.49
N ALA A 76 6.35 4.96 -7.19
CA ALA A 76 7.01 4.09 -6.21
C ALA A 76 6.80 2.60 -6.55
N HIS A 77 5.59 2.21 -6.94
CA HIS A 77 5.30 0.86 -7.44
C HIS A 77 6.16 0.48 -8.65
N VAL A 78 6.24 1.36 -9.67
CA VAL A 78 7.07 1.10 -10.86
C VAL A 78 8.52 0.83 -10.47
N LEU A 79 9.08 1.66 -9.58
CA LEU A 79 10.48 1.54 -9.16
C LEU A 79 10.71 0.27 -8.35
N GLU A 80 9.75 -0.12 -7.53
CA GLU A 80 9.77 -1.38 -6.77
C GLU A 80 9.71 -2.59 -7.70
N MET A 81 8.75 -2.64 -8.62
CA MET A 81 8.57 -3.75 -9.57
C MET A 81 9.76 -3.95 -10.51
N GLN A 82 10.53 -2.89 -10.77
CA GLN A 82 11.75 -2.94 -11.57
C GLN A 82 13.03 -3.17 -10.73
N GLY A 83 12.93 -3.28 -9.41
CA GLY A 83 14.08 -3.45 -8.51
C GLY A 83 15.00 -2.23 -8.44
N ARG A 84 14.51 -1.04 -8.77
CA ARG A 84 15.24 0.24 -8.79
C ARG A 84 15.20 0.90 -7.40
N ARG A 85 15.72 0.20 -6.40
CA ARG A 85 15.61 0.55 -4.98
C ARG A 85 16.20 1.92 -4.62
N GLU A 86 17.41 2.24 -5.12
CA GLU A 86 18.08 3.51 -4.83
C GLU A 86 17.31 4.70 -5.43
N GLU A 87 16.76 4.51 -6.63
CA GLU A 87 15.90 5.50 -7.26
C GLU A 87 14.56 5.63 -6.53
N GLY A 88 14.01 4.53 -6.01
CA GLY A 88 12.81 4.53 -5.17
C GLY A 88 13.00 5.34 -3.89
N ILE A 89 14.12 5.11 -3.19
CA ILE A 89 14.48 5.90 -2.00
C ILE A 89 14.61 7.38 -2.38
N ALA A 90 15.35 7.69 -3.45
CA ALA A 90 15.54 9.07 -3.90
C ALA A 90 14.21 9.72 -4.32
N TRP A 91 13.32 9.00 -4.99
CA TRP A 91 11.99 9.44 -5.39
C TRP A 91 11.13 9.82 -4.19
N MET A 92 11.03 8.92 -3.20
CA MET A 92 10.20 9.12 -2.03
C MET A 92 10.76 10.20 -1.09
N ARG A 93 12.07 10.27 -0.92
CA ARG A 93 12.75 11.29 -0.08
C ARG A 93 12.81 12.66 -0.75
N GLY A 94 12.90 12.71 -2.07
CA GLY A 94 13.05 13.95 -2.83
C GLY A 94 11.82 14.85 -2.85
N ASN A 95 10.64 14.29 -2.60
CA ASN A 95 9.39 15.05 -2.53
C ASN A 95 8.65 14.74 -1.21
N PRO A 96 8.75 15.57 -0.17
CA PRO A 96 8.07 15.32 1.10
C PRO A 96 6.58 15.73 1.12
N ALA A 97 6.06 16.34 0.07
CA ALA A 97 4.69 16.91 0.06
C ALA A 97 3.60 15.84 0.22
N TRP A 98 3.82 14.60 -0.23
CA TRP A 98 2.89 13.47 -0.08
C TRP A 98 2.68 13.03 1.39
N GLN A 99 3.53 13.48 2.32
CA GLN A 99 3.49 13.07 3.73
C GLN A 99 2.39 13.77 4.52
N GLN A 100 1.82 14.84 3.99
CA GLN A 100 0.87 15.70 4.69
C GLN A 100 -0.55 15.52 4.11
N ASP A 101 -1.54 15.52 5.01
CA ASP A 101 -2.98 15.53 4.67
C ASP A 101 -3.43 14.50 3.64
N SER A 102 -2.76 13.32 3.59
CA SER A 102 -3.06 12.27 2.64
C SER A 102 -3.46 10.97 3.36
N MET A 103 -4.57 10.37 2.91
CA MET A 103 -4.96 9.02 3.33
C MET A 103 -3.93 7.94 2.94
N LEU A 104 -3.05 8.26 1.97
CA LEU A 104 -1.99 7.37 1.53
C LEU A 104 -0.65 7.63 2.23
N ALA A 105 -0.57 8.58 3.18
CA ALA A 105 0.71 8.91 3.80
C ALA A 105 1.38 7.70 4.43
N VAL A 106 0.65 6.92 5.25
CA VAL A 106 1.16 5.70 5.88
C VAL A 106 1.61 4.68 4.84
N HIS A 107 0.80 4.46 3.82
CA HIS A 107 1.09 3.52 2.73
C HIS A 107 2.32 3.95 1.90
N ASN A 108 2.48 5.23 1.64
CA ASN A 108 3.69 5.75 0.99
C ASN A 108 4.94 5.60 1.87
N TRP A 109 4.83 5.76 3.19
CA TRP A 109 5.91 5.43 4.11
C TRP A 109 6.26 3.94 4.07
N TRP A 110 5.26 3.08 3.92
CA TRP A 110 5.46 1.65 3.76
C TRP A 110 6.23 1.33 2.46
N HIS A 111 5.90 1.95 1.32
CA HIS A 111 6.68 1.80 0.07
C HIS A 111 8.13 2.27 0.24
N LEU A 112 8.35 3.38 0.93
CA LEU A 112 9.72 3.80 1.24
C LEU A 112 10.44 2.74 2.09
N ALA A 113 9.75 2.15 3.06
CA ALA A 113 10.32 1.07 3.88
C ALA A 113 10.63 -0.18 3.05
N LEU A 114 9.82 -0.51 2.02
CA LEU A 114 10.12 -1.63 1.11
C LEU A 114 11.41 -1.39 0.31
N HIS A 115 11.65 -0.18 -0.18
CA HIS A 115 12.90 0.15 -0.86
C HIS A 115 14.12 -0.01 0.08
N TYR A 116 14.02 0.41 1.34
CA TYR A 116 15.06 0.18 2.34
C TYR A 116 15.21 -1.30 2.71
N LEU A 117 14.11 -2.04 2.76
CA LEU A 117 14.11 -3.48 3.00
C LEU A 117 14.89 -4.23 1.91
N GLU A 118 14.67 -3.87 0.64
CA GLU A 118 15.41 -4.43 -0.49
C GLU A 118 16.89 -3.99 -0.53
N HIS A 119 17.20 -2.88 0.14
CA HIS A 119 18.58 -2.41 0.36
C HIS A 119 19.21 -3.03 1.60
N GLU A 120 18.49 -3.87 2.35
CA GLU A 120 18.88 -4.53 3.58
C GLU A 120 19.22 -3.54 4.74
N ASP A 121 18.72 -2.30 4.67
CA ASP A 121 18.83 -1.32 5.74
C ASP A 121 17.69 -1.53 6.76
N PHE A 122 17.80 -2.63 7.51
CA PHE A 122 16.74 -3.03 8.46
C PHE A 122 16.60 -2.07 9.64
N GLU A 123 17.65 -1.35 10.00
CA GLU A 123 17.58 -0.32 11.04
C GLU A 123 16.63 0.81 10.62
N THR A 124 16.80 1.33 9.41
CA THR A 124 15.91 2.34 8.85
C THR A 124 14.49 1.81 8.68
N VAL A 125 14.31 0.55 8.25
CA VAL A 125 12.98 -0.06 8.12
C VAL A 125 12.26 -0.12 9.47
N LEU A 126 12.93 -0.55 10.53
CA LEU A 126 12.36 -0.59 11.88
C LEU A 126 12.04 0.81 12.41
N ALA A 127 12.91 1.80 12.14
CA ALA A 127 12.64 3.19 12.52
C ALA A 127 11.42 3.77 11.79
N LEU A 128 11.23 3.45 10.50
CA LEU A 128 10.04 3.83 9.73
C LEU A 128 8.79 3.12 10.26
N TYR A 129 8.91 1.85 10.63
CA TYR A 129 7.81 1.11 11.24
C TYR A 129 7.36 1.75 12.56
N ASP A 130 8.29 1.97 13.49
CA ASP A 130 8.01 2.52 14.83
C ASP A 130 7.58 4.00 14.79
N GLY A 131 7.88 4.70 13.70
CA GLY A 131 7.54 6.10 13.48
C GLY A 131 6.28 6.27 12.63
N PRO A 132 6.43 6.63 11.36
CA PRO A 132 5.28 7.05 10.52
C PRO A 132 4.33 5.91 10.12
N ILE A 133 4.74 4.63 10.17
CA ILE A 133 3.90 3.52 9.73
C ILE A 133 2.97 3.07 10.86
N ASP A 134 3.51 2.71 12.02
CA ASP A 134 2.72 2.14 13.14
C ASP A 134 2.82 2.91 14.46
N GLY A 135 3.66 3.94 14.54
CA GLY A 135 3.89 4.69 15.79
C GLY A 135 2.65 5.41 16.33
N HIS A 136 1.69 5.76 15.46
CA HIS A 136 0.41 6.36 15.85
C HIS A 136 -0.66 5.35 16.26
N GLN A 137 -0.35 4.04 16.20
CA GLN A 137 -1.24 2.92 16.54
C GLN A 137 -2.60 3.02 15.84
N GLY A 138 -2.59 3.32 14.53
CA GLY A 138 -3.78 3.45 13.71
C GLY A 138 -4.62 2.17 13.65
N SER A 139 -5.90 2.31 13.37
CA SER A 139 -6.85 1.20 13.29
C SER A 139 -7.58 1.11 11.94
N LEU A 140 -7.11 1.85 10.93
CA LEU A 140 -7.61 1.66 9.58
C LEU A 140 -7.08 0.34 9.01
N ALA A 141 -7.93 -0.40 8.32
CA ALA A 141 -7.54 -1.72 7.76
C ALA A 141 -6.29 -1.63 6.88
N MET A 142 -6.16 -0.58 6.06
CA MET A 142 -5.01 -0.37 5.20
C MET A 142 -3.70 -0.20 6.01
N GLU A 143 -3.73 0.58 7.09
CA GLU A 143 -2.58 0.77 7.97
C GLU A 143 -2.17 -0.54 8.67
N LEU A 144 -3.15 -1.33 9.08
CA LEU A 144 -2.89 -2.65 9.68
C LEU A 144 -2.35 -3.66 8.68
N ILE A 145 -2.76 -3.59 7.41
CA ILE A 145 -2.20 -4.36 6.31
C ILE A 145 -0.73 -4.01 6.12
N ASP A 146 -0.42 -2.71 6.02
CA ASP A 146 0.95 -2.22 5.84
C ASP A 146 1.85 -2.65 7.00
N ALA A 147 1.40 -2.46 8.24
CA ALA A 147 2.13 -2.88 9.44
C ALA A 147 2.37 -4.39 9.45
N SER A 148 1.34 -5.21 9.22
CA SER A 148 1.45 -6.66 9.20
C SER A 148 2.39 -7.16 8.11
N SER A 149 2.23 -6.64 6.90
CA SER A 149 3.02 -7.07 5.74
C SER A 149 4.51 -6.72 5.88
N LEU A 150 4.82 -5.58 6.50
CA LEU A 150 6.22 -5.17 6.72
C LEU A 150 6.89 -6.03 7.81
N LEU A 151 6.23 -6.26 8.94
CA LEU A 151 6.74 -7.16 9.99
C LEU A 151 6.96 -8.57 9.46
N TRP A 152 6.03 -9.07 8.64
CA TRP A 152 6.16 -10.39 8.02
C TRP A 152 7.39 -10.49 7.12
N ARG A 153 7.62 -9.50 6.27
CA ARG A 153 8.80 -9.44 5.40
C ARG A 153 10.11 -9.37 6.18
N LEU A 154 10.16 -8.57 7.24
CA LEU A 154 11.31 -8.49 8.14
C LEU A 154 11.61 -9.85 8.78
N GLN A 155 10.59 -10.51 9.29
CA GLN A 155 10.74 -11.82 9.94
C GLN A 155 11.19 -12.91 8.96
N LEU A 156 10.68 -12.91 7.72
CA LEU A 156 11.13 -13.83 6.67
C LEU A 156 12.60 -13.62 6.30
N ARG A 157 13.16 -12.43 6.54
CA ARG A 157 14.59 -12.11 6.38
C ARG A 157 15.41 -12.35 7.65
N GLY A 158 14.81 -12.95 8.69
CA GLY A 158 15.48 -13.28 9.94
C GLY A 158 15.70 -12.10 10.88
N VAL A 159 15.04 -10.96 10.63
CA VAL A 159 15.12 -9.79 11.50
C VAL A 159 14.24 -9.98 12.73
N ASP A 160 14.80 -9.74 13.91
CA ASP A 160 14.04 -9.74 15.16
C ASP A 160 13.13 -8.49 15.21
N VAL A 161 11.82 -8.71 15.17
CA VAL A 161 10.82 -7.63 15.25
C VAL A 161 10.32 -7.39 16.68
N GLY A 162 10.88 -8.11 17.68
CA GLY A 162 10.51 -7.97 19.09
C GLY A 162 9.03 -8.24 19.33
N ASN A 163 8.40 -7.38 20.15
CA ASN A 163 7.01 -7.52 20.53
C ASN A 163 6.01 -6.77 19.61
N ARG A 164 6.44 -6.28 18.46
CA ARG A 164 5.61 -5.43 17.57
C ARG A 164 4.33 -6.12 17.11
N TRP A 165 4.35 -7.44 16.94
CA TRP A 165 3.17 -8.21 16.59
C TRP A 165 2.03 -8.12 17.60
N THR A 166 2.31 -7.88 18.89
CA THR A 166 1.28 -7.85 19.92
C THR A 166 0.28 -6.73 19.68
N GLY A 167 0.75 -5.51 19.48
CA GLY A 167 -0.14 -4.36 19.23
C GLY A 167 -0.92 -4.46 17.92
N VAL A 168 -0.31 -5.00 16.88
CA VAL A 168 -1.00 -5.23 15.59
C VAL A 168 -2.10 -6.29 15.73
N ALA A 169 -1.82 -7.38 16.45
CA ALA A 169 -2.80 -8.44 16.70
C ALA A 169 -3.99 -7.95 17.53
N GLU A 170 -3.77 -7.12 18.55
CA GLU A 170 -4.85 -6.54 19.35
C GLU A 170 -5.79 -5.67 18.51
N ARG A 171 -5.25 -4.86 17.60
CA ARG A 171 -6.06 -4.02 16.72
C ARG A 171 -6.80 -4.84 15.65
N TRP A 172 -6.17 -5.87 15.08
CA TRP A 172 -6.85 -6.81 14.19
C TRP A 172 -7.98 -7.57 14.88
N ALA A 173 -7.82 -7.92 16.16
CA ALA A 173 -8.85 -8.63 16.93
C ALA A 173 -10.17 -7.86 17.01
N ALA A 174 -10.13 -6.52 16.94
CA ALA A 174 -11.32 -5.68 16.90
C ALA A 174 -12.06 -5.71 15.55
N MET A 175 -11.40 -6.11 14.47
CA MET A 175 -11.90 -6.01 13.10
C MET A 175 -12.13 -7.35 12.41
N ALA A 176 -11.28 -8.36 12.66
CA ALA A 176 -11.24 -9.61 11.91
C ALA A 176 -12.18 -10.68 12.49
N ASN A 177 -13.49 -10.37 12.57
CA ASN A 177 -14.44 -11.27 13.24
C ASN A 177 -15.49 -11.90 12.32
N ASP A 178 -15.57 -11.52 11.06
CA ASP A 178 -16.71 -11.88 10.21
C ASP A 178 -16.37 -12.59 8.89
N GLY A 179 -15.08 -12.71 8.56
CA GLY A 179 -14.63 -13.44 7.36
C GLY A 179 -15.08 -12.83 6.04
N ARG A 180 -15.31 -11.52 5.98
CA ARG A 180 -15.92 -10.87 4.81
C ARG A 180 -14.94 -10.52 3.71
N TYR A 181 -13.67 -10.25 4.06
CA TYR A 181 -12.66 -9.82 3.09
C TYR A 181 -11.35 -10.56 3.32
N ALA A 182 -11.12 -11.58 2.49
CA ALA A 182 -10.02 -12.52 2.63
C ALA A 182 -8.63 -11.86 2.70
N PHE A 183 -8.43 -10.72 2.04
CA PHE A 183 -7.18 -9.98 2.08
C PHE A 183 -6.88 -9.44 3.48
N ASN A 184 -7.87 -8.84 4.15
CA ASN A 184 -7.73 -8.39 5.54
C ASN A 184 -7.50 -9.58 6.47
N ASP A 185 -8.28 -10.64 6.30
CA ASP A 185 -8.23 -11.83 7.15
C ASP A 185 -6.87 -12.54 7.06
N PHE A 186 -6.23 -12.51 5.88
CA PHE A 186 -4.89 -13.04 5.70
C PHE A 186 -3.85 -12.25 6.52
N HIS A 187 -3.92 -10.91 6.52
CA HIS A 187 -3.01 -10.08 7.31
C HIS A 187 -3.28 -10.18 8.82
N ALA A 188 -4.54 -10.31 9.22
CA ALA A 188 -4.91 -10.60 10.60
C ALA A 188 -4.35 -11.96 11.06
N ALA A 189 -4.44 -12.99 10.20
CA ALA A 189 -3.89 -14.31 10.50
C ALA A 189 -2.36 -14.27 10.70
N MET A 190 -1.61 -13.49 9.91
CA MET A 190 -0.18 -13.28 10.15
C MET A 190 0.05 -12.71 11.55
N ALA A 191 -0.69 -11.66 11.93
CA ALA A 191 -0.54 -11.01 13.23
C ALA A 191 -0.89 -11.97 14.39
N PHE A 192 -1.97 -12.73 14.28
CA PHE A 192 -2.38 -13.70 15.30
C PHE A 192 -1.37 -14.84 15.45
N ALA A 193 -0.90 -15.41 14.33
CA ALA A 193 0.08 -16.48 14.36
C ALA A 193 1.42 -16.01 14.97
N CYS A 194 1.93 -14.85 14.53
CA CYS A 194 3.22 -14.35 14.98
C CYS A 194 3.22 -13.76 16.40
N SER A 195 2.05 -13.33 16.92
CA SER A 195 1.89 -12.93 18.32
C SER A 195 1.55 -14.10 19.27
N GLY A 196 1.39 -15.32 18.75
CA GLY A 196 1.00 -16.50 19.53
C GLY A 196 -0.48 -16.53 19.95
N ARG A 197 -1.34 -15.67 19.36
CA ARG A 197 -2.77 -15.60 19.63
C ARG A 197 -3.53 -16.68 18.84
N THR A 198 -3.32 -17.95 19.20
CA THR A 198 -3.98 -19.10 18.56
C THR A 198 -5.50 -19.07 18.74
N ASP A 199 -6.00 -18.51 19.86
CA ASP A 199 -7.41 -18.28 20.11
C ASP A 199 -8.07 -17.42 19.02
N LEU A 200 -7.42 -16.35 18.63
CA LEU A 200 -7.91 -15.45 17.56
C LEU A 200 -7.79 -16.08 16.19
N LEU A 201 -6.72 -16.83 15.94
CA LEU A 201 -6.50 -17.52 14.67
C LEU A 201 -7.58 -18.59 14.45
N ASP A 202 -7.92 -19.36 15.50
CA ASP A 202 -8.99 -20.37 15.44
C ASP A 202 -10.36 -19.72 15.20
N GLY A 203 -10.63 -18.60 15.88
CA GLY A 203 -11.87 -17.82 15.69
C GLY A 203 -12.02 -17.29 14.26
N LEU A 204 -10.94 -16.75 13.69
CA LEU A 204 -10.91 -16.27 12.31
C LEU A 204 -11.12 -17.42 11.31
N SER A 205 -10.47 -18.56 11.52
CA SER A 205 -10.61 -19.76 10.67
C SER A 205 -12.06 -20.28 10.68
N GLU A 206 -12.73 -20.22 11.82
CA GLU A 206 -14.13 -20.59 11.94
C GLU A 206 -15.06 -19.59 11.24
N ALA A 207 -14.78 -18.27 11.33
CA ALA A 207 -15.51 -17.25 10.62
C ALA A 207 -15.41 -17.44 9.10
N GLN A 208 -14.21 -17.73 8.58
CA GLN A 208 -13.97 -18.05 7.17
C GLN A 208 -14.75 -19.28 6.71
N ARG A 209 -14.74 -20.38 7.48
CA ARG A 209 -15.53 -21.58 7.13
C ARG A 209 -17.03 -21.27 7.05
N ARG A 210 -17.56 -20.45 7.97
CA ARG A 210 -18.97 -20.03 7.91
C ARG A 210 -19.26 -19.16 6.69
N ALA A 211 -18.38 -18.23 6.35
CA ALA A 211 -18.56 -17.36 5.19
C ALA A 211 -18.57 -18.14 3.86
N CYS A 212 -17.73 -19.19 3.73
CA CYS A 212 -17.70 -20.06 2.54
C CYS A 212 -18.95 -20.97 2.37
N GLN A 213 -19.82 -21.06 3.39
CA GLN A 213 -21.04 -21.88 3.34
C GLN A 213 -22.30 -21.05 2.97
N GLN A 214 -22.17 -19.75 2.87
CA GLN A 214 -23.25 -18.83 2.48
C GLN A 214 -23.22 -18.52 0.98
#